data_1a015e688a898b806054d15ecc5526c3
#
_entry.id   1a015e688a898b806054d15ecc5526c3
#
_cell.length_a   1.000
_cell.length_b   1.000
_cell.length_c   1.000
_cell.angle_alpha   90.00
_cell.angle_beta   90.00
_cell.angle_gamma   90.00
#
_symmetry.space_group_name_H-M   'P 1'
#
loop_
_entity.id
_entity.type
_entity.pdbx_description
1 polymer ?
#
loop_
_entity_poly.entity_id
_entity_poly.type
_entity_poly.pdbx_seq_one_letter_code
_entity_poly.pdbx_strand_id
1 'polypeptide(L)'
;STTMNEKLMENFLSLCAIPHKSHHEEKISRFLYDWAVKKGLAAVRDEEGNVIIDKPGSAGHEDAPRTILQAHMDMVVVWEDGMDFDPLNDTITVINDGKTLKAKGTSLGGDDGAGVALAMSILEDESAVHGPIRAIFTVDEEDGMSGADHLDPKHLDAKYLINLDWEEFGSLCNSSAGSDMYRMHRAAEWEAASGKAYKIAVSGLVGGHSGASIHLKLA
;
A
#
# COMPACT_ATOMS: atom_id res chain seq x y z
N SER A 1 10.61 27.35 6.17
CA SER A 1 10.80 26.06 5.47
C SER A 1 9.91 25.00 6.09
N THR A 2 9.25 24.20 5.28
CA THR A 2 8.38 23.11 5.71
C THR A 2 9.23 21.96 6.28
N THR A 3 8.88 21.47 7.48
CA THR A 3 9.60 20.35 8.11
C THR A 3 9.29 19.02 7.40
N MET A 4 10.11 17.99 7.63
CA MET A 4 9.87 16.64 7.12
C MET A 4 8.50 16.10 7.60
N ASN A 5 8.14 16.33 8.85
CA ASN A 5 6.85 15.89 9.41
C ASN A 5 5.66 16.59 8.74
N GLU A 6 5.79 17.89 8.46
CA GLU A 6 4.76 18.64 7.73
C GLU A 6 4.60 18.12 6.30
N LYS A 7 5.71 17.81 5.62
CA LYS A 7 5.70 17.23 4.28
C LYS A 7 5.08 15.83 4.28
N LEU A 8 5.43 15.00 5.25
CA LEU A 8 4.85 13.66 5.41
C LEU A 8 3.33 13.74 5.57
N MET A 9 2.85 14.65 6.43
CA MET A 9 1.42 14.87 6.64
C MET A 9 0.73 15.36 5.37
N GLU A 10 1.30 16.34 4.70
CA GLU A 10 0.78 16.89 3.44
C GLU A 10 0.66 15.79 2.37
N ASN A 11 1.70 15.00 2.18
CA ASN A 11 1.71 13.90 1.23
C ASN A 11 0.66 12.83 1.59
N PHE A 12 0.59 12.43 2.85
CA PHE A 12 -0.40 11.45 3.31
C PHE A 12 -1.84 11.93 3.06
N LEU A 13 -2.15 13.17 3.41
CA LEU A 13 -3.48 13.75 3.18
C LEU A 13 -3.82 13.86 1.69
N SER A 14 -2.82 14.13 0.84
CA SER A 14 -3.01 14.13 -0.62
C SER A 14 -3.43 12.74 -1.14
N LEU A 15 -2.85 11.68 -0.57
CA LEU A 15 -3.24 10.30 -0.92
C LEU A 15 -4.65 9.96 -0.43
N CYS A 16 -5.01 10.37 0.78
CA CYS A 16 -6.36 10.17 1.32
C CYS A 16 -7.46 10.84 0.47
N ALA A 17 -7.13 11.90 -0.24
CA ALA A 17 -8.06 12.60 -1.13
C ALA A 17 -8.32 11.87 -2.46
N ILE A 18 -7.65 10.76 -2.72
CA ILE A 18 -7.75 9.99 -3.95
C ILE A 18 -8.29 8.59 -3.61
N PRO A 19 -9.41 8.14 -4.20
CA PRO A 19 -9.84 6.75 -4.04
C PRO A 19 -8.79 5.78 -4.60
N HIS A 20 -8.39 4.79 -3.81
CA HIS A 20 -7.34 3.84 -4.18
C HIS A 20 -7.56 2.43 -3.61
N LYS A 21 -8.80 1.96 -3.69
CA LYS A 21 -9.15 0.59 -3.35
C LYS A 21 -8.33 -0.40 -4.21
N SER A 22 -7.91 -1.53 -3.62
CA SER A 22 -7.25 -2.63 -4.34
C SER A 22 -8.01 -3.00 -5.61
N HIS A 23 -7.31 -3.22 -6.71
CA HIS A 23 -7.79 -3.39 -8.10
C HIS A 23 -8.32 -2.12 -8.78
N HIS A 24 -8.35 -0.98 -8.09
CA HIS A 24 -8.85 0.31 -8.60
C HIS A 24 -7.84 1.43 -8.33
N GLU A 25 -6.56 1.19 -8.62
CA GLU A 25 -5.46 2.08 -8.28
C GLU A 25 -5.10 3.07 -9.40
N GLU A 26 -5.87 3.11 -10.49
CA GLU A 26 -5.56 3.93 -11.66
C GLU A 26 -5.35 5.42 -11.32
N LYS A 27 -6.23 5.98 -10.48
CA LYS A 27 -6.16 7.40 -10.11
C LYS A 27 -4.91 7.72 -9.29
N ILE A 28 -4.61 6.91 -8.28
CA ILE A 28 -3.44 7.12 -7.42
C ILE A 28 -2.15 6.83 -8.17
N SER A 29 -2.13 5.83 -9.03
CA SER A 29 -0.99 5.51 -9.90
C SER A 29 -0.64 6.69 -10.81
N ARG A 30 -1.62 7.29 -11.47
CA ARG A 30 -1.44 8.50 -12.28
C ARG A 30 -1.00 9.69 -11.44
N PHE A 31 -1.61 9.88 -10.28
CA PHE A 31 -1.24 10.96 -9.38
C PHE A 31 0.24 10.88 -8.97
N LEU A 32 0.73 9.71 -8.58
CA LEU A 32 2.12 9.52 -8.18
C LEU A 32 3.09 9.72 -9.34
N TYR A 33 2.74 9.22 -10.52
CA TYR A 33 3.53 9.46 -11.72
C TYR A 33 3.61 10.97 -12.03
N ASP A 34 2.48 11.66 -12.09
CA ASP A 34 2.42 13.10 -12.38
C ASP A 34 3.13 13.93 -11.32
N TRP A 35 3.00 13.53 -10.06
CA TRP A 35 3.72 14.17 -8.95
C TRP A 35 5.23 14.11 -9.16
N ALA A 36 5.76 12.93 -9.51
CA ALA A 36 7.18 12.75 -9.77
C ALA A 36 7.67 13.60 -10.94
N VAL A 37 6.92 13.61 -12.04
CA VAL A 37 7.25 14.43 -13.22
C VAL A 37 7.28 15.90 -12.87
N LYS A 38 6.32 16.40 -12.12
CA LYS A 38 6.29 17.80 -11.65
C LYS A 38 7.47 18.15 -10.74
N LYS A 39 7.97 17.19 -9.99
CA LYS A 39 9.19 17.35 -9.16
C LYS A 39 10.48 17.26 -9.97
N GLY A 40 10.41 17.00 -11.26
CA GLY A 40 11.58 16.83 -12.12
C GLY A 40 12.28 15.48 -11.96
N LEU A 41 11.60 14.50 -11.39
CA LEU A 41 12.11 13.14 -11.19
C LEU A 41 11.77 12.24 -12.39
N ALA A 42 12.66 11.32 -12.71
CA ALA A 42 12.39 10.30 -13.71
C ALA A 42 11.35 9.32 -13.15
N ALA A 43 10.30 9.06 -13.90
CA ALA A 43 9.23 8.17 -13.49
C ALA A 43 8.80 7.25 -14.64
N VAL A 44 8.45 6.03 -14.28
CA VAL A 44 7.84 5.03 -15.16
C VAL A 44 6.59 4.53 -14.50
N ARG A 45 5.55 4.31 -15.30
CA ARG A 45 4.34 3.64 -14.91
C ARG A 45 4.20 2.40 -15.79
N ASP A 46 4.21 1.21 -15.19
CA ASP A 46 4.14 -0.04 -15.94
C ASP A 46 2.69 -0.44 -16.31
N GLU A 47 2.54 -1.54 -17.01
CA GLU A 47 1.23 -2.03 -17.47
C GLU A 47 0.30 -2.44 -16.31
N GLU A 48 0.86 -2.88 -15.18
CA GLU A 48 0.10 -3.21 -13.96
C GLU A 48 -0.39 -1.96 -13.24
N GLY A 49 0.26 -0.81 -13.47
CA GLY A 49 0.01 0.43 -12.78
C GLY A 49 1.00 0.71 -11.65
N ASN A 50 2.04 -0.12 -11.48
CA ASN A 50 3.14 0.19 -10.58
C ASN A 50 3.83 1.47 -11.02
N VAL A 51 4.32 2.26 -10.07
CA VAL A 51 5.04 3.50 -10.34
C VAL A 51 6.47 3.36 -9.82
N ILE A 52 7.43 3.59 -10.69
CA ILE A 52 8.85 3.54 -10.39
C ILE A 52 9.42 4.94 -10.56
N ILE A 53 10.04 5.48 -9.51
CA ILE A 53 10.56 6.85 -9.49
C ILE A 53 12.03 6.81 -9.11
N ASP A 54 12.87 7.41 -9.94
CA ASP A 54 14.30 7.49 -9.69
C ASP A 54 14.71 8.90 -9.27
N LYS A 55 15.54 8.97 -8.23
CA LYS A 55 16.23 10.18 -7.79
C LYS A 55 17.73 9.93 -7.82
N PRO A 56 18.52 10.76 -8.51
CA PRO A 56 19.98 10.68 -8.48
C PRO A 56 20.52 10.87 -7.06
N GLY A 57 21.69 10.31 -6.78
CA GLY A 57 22.41 10.61 -5.55
C GLY A 57 22.69 12.10 -5.41
N SER A 58 22.69 12.60 -4.18
CA SER A 58 23.08 13.97 -3.90
C SER A 58 24.54 14.22 -4.29
N ALA A 59 24.92 15.49 -4.43
CA ALA A 59 26.26 15.88 -4.89
C ALA A 59 27.37 15.17 -4.11
N GLY A 60 28.26 14.48 -4.82
CA GLY A 60 29.34 13.67 -4.26
C GLY A 60 28.94 12.24 -3.87
N HIS A 61 27.68 11.84 -4.07
CA HIS A 61 27.16 10.51 -3.73
C HIS A 61 26.46 9.82 -4.92
N GLU A 62 26.66 10.31 -6.13
CA GLU A 62 26.01 9.81 -7.35
C GLU A 62 26.38 8.36 -7.65
N ASP A 63 27.61 7.96 -7.30
CA ASP A 63 28.14 6.61 -7.54
C ASP A 63 27.92 5.66 -6.36
N ALA A 64 27.26 6.10 -5.29
CA ALA A 64 26.93 5.23 -4.16
C ALA A 64 25.92 4.16 -4.59
N PRO A 65 25.87 3.01 -3.89
CA PRO A 65 24.90 1.97 -4.20
C PRO A 65 23.46 2.46 -4.11
N ARG A 66 22.63 2.05 -5.09
CA ARG A 66 21.21 2.39 -5.10
C ARG A 66 20.46 1.70 -3.97
N THR A 67 19.53 2.43 -3.37
CA THR A 67 18.55 1.92 -2.41
C THR A 67 17.14 2.03 -3.01
N ILE A 68 16.38 0.95 -2.93
CA ILE A 68 14.95 0.95 -3.25
C ILE A 68 14.16 1.22 -1.98
N LEU A 69 13.20 2.13 -2.08
CA LEU A 69 12.13 2.34 -1.10
C LEU A 69 10.85 1.76 -1.70
N GLN A 70 10.27 0.75 -1.08
CA GLN A 70 9.09 0.07 -1.59
C GLN A 70 7.91 0.22 -0.66
N ALA A 71 6.75 0.53 -1.22
CA ALA A 71 5.47 0.63 -0.54
C ALA A 71 4.35 0.24 -1.51
N HIS A 72 3.18 -0.16 -1.00
CA HIS A 72 2.03 -0.38 -1.86
C HIS A 72 1.07 0.80 -1.84
N MET A 73 0.42 1.06 -2.98
CA MET A 73 -0.43 2.23 -3.14
C MET A 73 -1.92 1.93 -2.98
N ASP A 74 -2.30 0.67 -2.97
CA ASP A 74 -3.68 0.23 -2.74
C ASP A 74 -4.02 0.17 -1.25
N MET A 75 -5.30 0.12 -0.95
CA MET A 75 -5.80 -0.06 0.40
C MET A 75 -7.06 -0.93 0.43
N VAL A 76 -7.27 -1.59 1.55
CA VAL A 76 -8.57 -2.21 1.88
C VAL A 76 -9.56 -1.10 2.24
N VAL A 77 -10.69 -1.06 1.56
CA VAL A 77 -11.74 -0.09 1.81
C VAL A 77 -12.94 -0.77 2.47
N VAL A 78 -13.20 -0.41 3.72
CA VAL A 78 -14.37 -0.83 4.49
C VAL A 78 -15.03 0.42 5.08
N TRP A 79 -16.32 0.33 5.36
CA TRP A 79 -17.08 1.43 5.96
C TRP A 79 -18.17 0.90 6.90
N GLU A 80 -18.68 1.75 7.76
CA GLU A 80 -19.70 1.41 8.75
C GLU A 80 -21.02 1.02 8.09
N ASP A 81 -21.73 0.09 8.70
CA ASP A 81 -23.07 -0.32 8.25
C ASP A 81 -24.03 0.89 8.20
N GLY A 82 -24.76 1.01 7.10
CA GLY A 82 -25.69 2.10 6.87
C GLY A 82 -25.08 3.41 6.38
N MET A 83 -23.77 3.49 6.27
CA MET A 83 -23.09 4.63 5.65
C MET A 83 -23.24 4.56 4.13
N ASP A 84 -23.68 5.65 3.51
CA ASP A 84 -23.68 5.81 2.05
C ASP A 84 -22.28 6.21 1.59
N PHE A 85 -21.51 5.21 1.15
CA PHE A 85 -20.12 5.40 0.74
C PHE A 85 -19.83 4.62 -0.55
N ASP A 86 -19.33 5.32 -1.57
CA ASP A 86 -18.86 4.72 -2.81
C ASP A 86 -17.33 4.54 -2.74
N PRO A 87 -16.82 3.31 -2.59
CA PRO A 87 -15.39 3.05 -2.42
C PRO A 87 -14.55 3.41 -3.65
N LEU A 88 -15.17 3.59 -4.81
CA LEU A 88 -14.48 3.90 -6.05
C LEU A 88 -14.41 5.39 -6.35
N ASN A 89 -15.31 6.19 -5.80
CA ASN A 89 -15.42 7.62 -6.14
C ASN A 89 -15.38 8.56 -4.94
N ASP A 90 -15.82 8.09 -3.76
CA ASP A 90 -15.81 8.92 -2.57
C ASP A 90 -14.43 9.00 -1.93
N THR A 91 -14.13 10.12 -1.32
CA THR A 91 -12.89 10.36 -0.59
C THR A 91 -13.04 10.07 0.90
N ILE A 92 -11.92 9.77 1.54
CA ILE A 92 -11.87 9.54 2.98
C ILE A 92 -11.89 10.89 3.71
N THR A 93 -12.77 11.01 4.69
CA THR A 93 -12.78 12.17 5.59
C THR A 93 -11.82 11.92 6.74
N VAL A 94 -10.69 12.62 6.74
CA VAL A 94 -9.66 12.48 7.77
C VAL A 94 -9.96 13.37 8.97
N ILE A 95 -9.89 12.78 10.17
CA ILE A 95 -10.01 13.48 11.44
C ILE A 95 -8.63 13.50 12.08
N ASN A 96 -8.12 14.70 12.39
CA ASN A 96 -6.85 14.92 13.05
C ASN A 96 -7.10 15.54 14.43
N ASP A 97 -6.80 14.81 15.50
CA ASP A 97 -6.94 15.28 16.89
C ASP A 97 -5.64 15.86 17.46
N GLY A 98 -4.61 16.02 16.63
CA GLY A 98 -3.28 16.49 17.02
C GLY A 98 -2.33 15.38 17.52
N LYS A 99 -2.81 14.17 17.71
CA LYS A 99 -2.01 13.00 18.11
C LYS A 99 -2.16 11.84 17.13
N THR A 100 -3.36 11.63 16.62
CA THR A 100 -3.70 10.54 15.72
C THR A 100 -4.50 11.04 14.54
N LEU A 101 -4.39 10.33 13.43
CA LEU A 101 -5.27 10.46 12.28
C LEU A 101 -6.26 9.30 12.28
N LYS A 102 -7.51 9.62 12.02
CA LYS A 102 -8.60 8.64 11.86
C LYS A 102 -9.42 8.98 10.62
N ALA A 103 -10.11 8.01 10.08
CA ALA A 103 -11.12 8.24 9.07
C ALA A 103 -12.52 8.21 9.71
N LYS A 104 -13.41 9.05 9.20
CA LYS A 104 -14.79 9.09 9.67
C LYS A 104 -15.59 7.98 9.00
N GLY A 105 -15.87 6.92 9.74
CA GLY A 105 -16.73 5.82 9.31
C GLY A 105 -16.12 4.88 8.27
N THR A 106 -14.86 5.05 7.92
CA THR A 106 -14.17 4.22 6.91
C THR A 106 -12.80 3.80 7.40
N SER A 107 -12.16 2.86 6.67
CA SER A 107 -10.71 2.65 6.79
C SER A 107 -9.95 3.90 6.38
N LEU A 108 -8.75 4.10 6.93
CA LEU A 108 -7.93 5.29 6.70
C LEU A 108 -6.96 5.13 5.53
N GLY A 109 -6.39 3.94 5.36
CA GLY A 109 -5.34 3.68 4.37
C GLY A 109 -3.94 4.01 4.87
N GLY A 110 -3.71 4.01 6.19
CA GLY A 110 -2.39 4.13 6.77
C GLY A 110 -1.44 3.03 6.31
N ASP A 111 -1.96 1.85 6.15
CA ASP A 111 -1.38 0.70 5.48
C ASP A 111 -1.78 0.76 3.98
N ASP A 112 -0.90 1.08 3.03
CA ASP A 112 0.47 1.54 3.24
C ASP A 112 0.67 3.00 2.76
N GLY A 113 -0.37 3.81 2.85
CA GLY A 113 -0.30 5.23 2.49
C GLY A 113 0.76 5.98 3.29
N ALA A 114 1.04 5.56 4.53
CA ALA A 114 2.11 6.12 5.32
C ALA A 114 3.48 5.85 4.70
N GLY A 115 3.73 4.63 4.22
CA GLY A 115 4.96 4.28 3.52
C GLY A 115 5.13 5.03 2.20
N VAL A 116 4.06 5.15 1.41
CA VAL A 116 4.07 5.93 0.17
C VAL A 116 4.39 7.41 0.47
N ALA A 117 3.71 8.01 1.44
CA ALA A 117 3.93 9.40 1.82
C ALA A 117 5.36 9.65 2.35
N LEU A 118 5.90 8.70 3.11
CA LEU A 118 7.28 8.78 3.59
C LEU A 118 8.27 8.76 2.43
N ALA A 119 8.13 7.84 1.49
CA ALA A 119 8.97 7.77 0.30
C ALA A 119 8.88 9.07 -0.54
N MET A 120 7.67 9.60 -0.74
CA MET A 120 7.47 10.89 -1.41
C MET A 120 8.26 12.01 -0.70
N SER A 121 8.18 12.06 0.62
CA SER A 121 8.85 13.10 1.42
C SER A 121 10.38 13.01 1.31
N ILE A 122 10.93 11.82 1.24
CA ILE A 122 12.35 11.58 1.03
C ILE A 122 12.75 11.99 -0.40
N LEU A 123 11.96 11.62 -1.39
CA LEU A 123 12.23 11.96 -2.80
C LEU A 123 12.23 13.47 -3.06
N GLU A 124 11.36 14.23 -2.41
CA GLU A 124 11.28 15.67 -2.61
C GLU A 124 12.20 16.51 -1.71
N ASP A 125 12.87 15.88 -0.74
CA ASP A 125 13.80 16.57 0.16
C ASP A 125 15.12 16.86 -0.55
N GLU A 126 15.33 18.11 -0.92
CA GLU A 126 16.56 18.56 -1.58
C GLU A 126 17.74 18.74 -0.61
N SER A 127 17.49 18.71 0.70
CA SER A 127 18.53 18.88 1.72
C SER A 127 19.15 17.56 2.18
N ALA A 128 18.50 16.44 1.89
CA ALA A 128 18.98 15.12 2.28
C ALA A 128 20.26 14.73 1.54
N VAL A 129 21.20 14.12 2.27
CA VAL A 129 22.40 13.52 1.70
C VAL A 129 22.17 12.02 1.52
N HIS A 130 22.22 11.54 0.29
CA HIS A 130 21.88 10.15 -0.04
C HIS A 130 22.53 9.72 -1.35
N GLY A 131 22.70 8.40 -1.51
CA GLY A 131 23.00 7.81 -2.81
C GLY A 131 21.76 7.79 -3.71
N PRO A 132 21.85 7.18 -4.91
CA PRO A 132 20.70 7.00 -5.78
C PRO A 132 19.55 6.30 -5.06
N ILE A 133 18.32 6.81 -5.21
CA ILE A 133 17.10 6.25 -4.62
C ILE A 133 16.13 5.89 -5.75
N ARG A 134 15.53 4.73 -5.64
CA ARG A 134 14.38 4.32 -6.44
C ARG A 134 13.20 4.03 -5.55
N ALA A 135 12.11 4.75 -5.73
CA ALA A 135 10.84 4.37 -5.12
C ALA A 135 10.11 3.42 -6.06
N ILE A 136 9.55 2.34 -5.50
CA ILE A 136 8.68 1.40 -6.21
C ILE A 136 7.36 1.35 -5.45
N PHE A 137 6.32 1.90 -6.06
CA PHE A 137 4.97 1.86 -5.53
C PHE A 137 4.18 0.81 -6.28
N THR A 138 3.77 -0.24 -5.59
CA THR A 138 3.09 -1.38 -6.19
C THR A 138 1.58 -1.29 -6.04
N VAL A 139 0.86 -1.97 -6.94
CA VAL A 139 -0.59 -2.16 -6.87
C VAL A 139 -0.93 -3.52 -6.27
N ASP A 140 -2.16 -3.65 -5.76
CA ASP A 140 -2.80 -4.92 -5.41
C ASP A 140 -2.00 -5.77 -4.40
N GLU A 141 -1.41 -5.14 -3.40
CA GLU A 141 -0.74 -5.88 -2.32
C GLU A 141 -1.76 -6.68 -1.51
N GLU A 142 -2.90 -6.06 -1.20
CA GLU A 142 -3.90 -6.56 -0.28
C GLU A 142 -4.76 -7.71 -0.83
N ASP A 143 -4.76 -7.92 -2.15
CA ASP A 143 -5.61 -8.94 -2.77
C ASP A 143 -4.94 -9.62 -3.97
N GLY A 144 -3.81 -10.23 -3.74
CA GLY A 144 -3.15 -11.10 -4.72
C GLY A 144 -1.74 -10.72 -5.12
N MET A 145 -1.25 -9.53 -4.77
CA MET A 145 0.12 -9.07 -5.04
C MET A 145 0.48 -9.05 -6.54
N SER A 146 -0.50 -8.83 -7.42
CA SER A 146 -0.27 -8.85 -8.87
C SER A 146 0.77 -7.82 -9.31
N GLY A 147 0.80 -6.66 -8.66
CA GLY A 147 1.78 -5.63 -8.95
C GLY A 147 3.21 -6.08 -8.72
N ALA A 148 3.49 -6.68 -7.57
CA ALA A 148 4.82 -7.20 -7.26
C ALA A 148 5.17 -8.42 -8.12
N ASP A 149 4.22 -9.32 -8.35
CA ASP A 149 4.44 -10.54 -9.15
C ASP A 149 4.79 -10.24 -10.61
N HIS A 150 4.23 -9.19 -11.18
CA HIS A 150 4.47 -8.80 -12.58
C HIS A 150 5.47 -7.65 -12.74
N LEU A 151 6.09 -7.21 -11.66
CA LEU A 151 7.15 -6.19 -11.74
C LEU A 151 8.34 -6.71 -12.52
N ASP A 152 8.78 -5.96 -13.53
CA ASP A 152 9.97 -6.32 -14.29
C ASP A 152 11.21 -6.30 -13.39
N PRO A 153 11.96 -7.42 -13.29
CA PRO A 153 13.16 -7.51 -12.45
C PRO A 153 14.23 -6.46 -12.72
N LYS A 154 14.23 -5.84 -13.91
CA LYS A 154 15.15 -4.74 -14.24
C LYS A 154 15.04 -3.56 -13.26
N HIS A 155 13.87 -3.37 -12.65
CA HIS A 155 13.64 -2.30 -11.67
C HIS A 155 14.28 -2.61 -10.32
N LEU A 156 14.67 -3.86 -10.06
CA LEU A 156 15.28 -4.30 -8.81
C LEU A 156 16.81 -4.19 -8.82
N ASP A 157 17.39 -3.48 -9.76
CA ASP A 157 18.83 -3.20 -9.84
C ASP A 157 19.24 -2.20 -8.76
N ALA A 158 19.44 -2.71 -7.56
CA ALA A 158 19.84 -1.96 -6.37
C ALA A 158 20.56 -2.87 -5.39
N LYS A 159 21.37 -2.28 -4.51
CA LYS A 159 22.07 -3.03 -3.45
C LYS A 159 21.17 -3.28 -2.24
N TYR A 160 20.29 -2.34 -1.93
CA TYR A 160 19.40 -2.40 -0.77
C TYR A 160 17.95 -2.18 -1.18
N LEU A 161 17.07 -2.87 -0.51
CA LEU A 161 15.63 -2.65 -0.60
C LEU A 161 15.08 -2.48 0.83
N ILE A 162 14.38 -1.38 1.04
CA ILE A 162 13.68 -1.08 2.29
C ILE A 162 12.19 -1.09 1.98
N ASN A 163 11.49 -2.09 2.50
CA ASN A 163 10.03 -2.11 2.48
C ASN A 163 9.51 -1.24 3.62
N LEU A 164 8.57 -0.36 3.31
CA LEU A 164 7.99 0.63 4.24
C LEU A 164 6.61 0.20 4.76
N ASP A 165 6.33 -1.08 4.68
CA ASP A 165 5.06 -1.66 5.10
C ASP A 165 5.27 -2.51 6.36
N TRP A 166 5.51 -1.84 7.49
CA TRP A 166 5.76 -2.48 8.77
C TRP A 166 5.05 -1.72 9.88
N GLU A 167 4.25 -2.42 10.68
CA GLU A 167 3.36 -1.81 11.67
C GLU A 167 4.04 -1.52 13.02
N GLU A 168 5.15 -2.19 13.34
CA GLU A 168 5.79 -2.07 14.63
C GLU A 168 6.86 -0.99 14.63
N PHE A 169 6.54 0.15 15.27
CA PHE A 169 7.46 1.28 15.35
C PHE A 169 8.76 0.91 16.06
N GLY A 170 9.88 1.32 15.47
CA GLY A 170 11.21 1.12 16.05
C GLY A 170 11.80 -0.28 15.84
N SER A 171 11.14 -1.15 15.10
CA SER A 171 11.65 -2.47 14.76
C SER A 171 11.99 -2.58 13.26
N LEU A 172 12.92 -3.49 12.95
CA LEU A 172 13.27 -3.87 11.57
C LEU A 172 13.14 -5.39 11.45
N CYS A 173 12.52 -5.83 10.37
CA CYS A 173 12.40 -7.25 10.05
C CYS A 173 13.17 -7.57 8.77
N ASN A 174 13.96 -8.63 8.78
CA ASN A 174 14.74 -9.10 7.63
C ASN A 174 14.28 -10.44 7.07
N SER A 175 13.09 -10.86 7.45
CA SER A 175 12.47 -12.11 7.01
C SER A 175 10.97 -11.92 6.82
N SER A 176 10.36 -12.78 6.02
CA SER A 176 8.92 -12.83 5.82
C SER A 176 8.42 -14.27 5.89
N ALA A 177 7.17 -14.43 6.28
CA ALA A 177 6.46 -15.69 6.09
C ALA A 177 6.10 -15.86 4.61
N GLY A 178 6.07 -17.10 4.16
CA GLY A 178 5.55 -17.45 2.84
C GLY A 178 4.23 -18.22 2.99
N SER A 179 3.44 -18.23 1.94
CA SER A 179 2.22 -19.04 1.85
C SER A 179 2.04 -19.59 0.45
N ASP A 180 1.49 -20.79 0.39
CA ASP A 180 1.04 -21.40 -0.86
C ASP A 180 -0.48 -21.55 -0.82
N MET A 181 -1.15 -21.14 -1.89
CA MET A 181 -2.60 -21.30 -2.02
C MET A 181 -2.92 -22.36 -3.07
N TYR A 182 -3.63 -23.38 -2.64
CA TYR A 182 -4.09 -24.44 -3.52
C TYR A 182 -5.60 -24.34 -3.71
N ARG A 183 -6.05 -24.32 -4.97
CA ARG A 183 -7.47 -24.40 -5.33
C ARG A 183 -7.77 -25.76 -5.89
N MET A 184 -8.64 -26.49 -5.20
CA MET A 184 -9.12 -27.79 -5.67
C MET A 184 -10.52 -27.63 -6.25
N HIS A 185 -10.71 -28.10 -7.48
CA HIS A 185 -11.99 -28.07 -8.17
C HIS A 185 -12.49 -29.50 -8.37
N ARG A 186 -13.74 -29.71 -8.05
CA ARG A 186 -14.45 -30.96 -8.34
C ARG A 186 -15.77 -30.63 -9.05
N ALA A 187 -16.00 -31.31 -10.17
CA ALA A 187 -17.31 -31.24 -10.81
C ALA A 187 -18.37 -31.81 -9.85
N ALA A 188 -19.47 -31.10 -9.71
CA ALA A 188 -20.61 -31.52 -8.91
C ALA A 188 -21.79 -31.87 -9.81
N GLU A 189 -22.46 -32.94 -9.50
CA GLU A 189 -23.77 -33.26 -10.08
C GLU A 189 -24.84 -32.56 -9.23
N TRP A 190 -25.73 -31.86 -9.88
CA TRP A 190 -26.78 -31.08 -9.22
C TRP A 190 -28.11 -31.82 -9.33
N GLU A 191 -28.83 -31.90 -8.23
CA GLU A 191 -30.19 -32.42 -8.20
C GLU A 191 -31.15 -31.39 -7.57
N ALA A 192 -32.44 -31.58 -7.82
CA ALA A 192 -33.45 -30.69 -7.20
C ALA A 192 -33.50 -30.95 -5.69
N ALA A 193 -33.32 -29.87 -4.92
CA ALA A 193 -33.43 -29.96 -3.48
C ALA A 193 -34.87 -30.08 -3.04
N SER A 194 -35.13 -30.96 -2.06
CA SER A 194 -36.43 -31.10 -1.40
C SER A 194 -36.27 -30.87 0.11
N GLY A 195 -37.28 -30.31 0.77
CA GLY A 195 -37.27 -30.06 2.20
C GLY A 195 -37.08 -28.58 2.56
N LYS A 196 -36.72 -28.33 3.81
CA LYS A 196 -36.48 -26.99 4.34
C LYS A 196 -35.02 -26.59 4.17
N ALA A 197 -34.77 -25.38 3.72
CA ALA A 197 -33.43 -24.80 3.68
C ALA A 197 -33.08 -24.21 5.06
N TYR A 198 -31.85 -24.44 5.48
CA TYR A 198 -31.27 -23.88 6.70
C TYR A 198 -29.99 -23.14 6.37
N LYS A 199 -29.78 -22.00 7.02
CA LYS A 199 -28.52 -21.26 6.98
C LYS A 199 -27.83 -21.44 8.33
N ILE A 200 -26.61 -21.93 8.29
CA ILE A 200 -25.74 -21.99 9.48
C ILE A 200 -24.75 -20.82 9.33
N ALA A 201 -24.69 -19.97 10.34
CA ALA A 201 -23.75 -18.85 10.38
C ALA A 201 -22.96 -18.90 11.69
N VAL A 202 -21.65 -18.74 11.59
CA VAL A 202 -20.75 -18.51 12.73
C VAL A 202 -20.27 -17.09 12.63
N SER A 203 -20.49 -16.29 13.67
CA SER A 203 -20.18 -14.88 13.70
C SER A 203 -19.79 -14.43 15.10
N GLY A 204 -19.21 -13.22 15.22
CA GLY A 204 -18.83 -12.65 16.50
C GLY A 204 -17.54 -13.24 17.09
N LEU A 205 -16.78 -13.97 16.30
CA LEU A 205 -15.47 -14.48 16.72
C LEU A 205 -14.42 -13.37 16.64
N VAL A 206 -13.36 -13.51 17.45
CA VAL A 206 -12.25 -12.58 17.43
C VAL A 206 -11.39 -12.85 16.21
N GLY A 207 -11.37 -11.91 15.27
CA GLY A 207 -10.50 -11.98 14.10
C GLY A 207 -9.05 -11.66 14.43
N GLY A 208 -8.18 -11.87 13.47
CA GLY A 208 -6.77 -11.53 13.58
C GLY A 208 -6.07 -11.68 12.23
N HIS A 209 -4.89 -11.08 12.12
CA HIS A 209 -4.07 -11.23 10.92
C HIS A 209 -3.64 -12.69 10.75
N SER A 210 -3.82 -13.27 9.57
CA SER A 210 -3.55 -14.69 9.28
C SER A 210 -2.09 -15.11 9.47
N GLY A 211 -1.16 -14.17 9.34
CA GLY A 211 0.27 -14.37 9.62
C GLY A 211 0.65 -13.90 11.01
N ALA A 212 0.62 -12.58 11.27
CA ALA A 212 1.11 -11.98 12.50
C ALA A 212 0.38 -12.42 13.77
N SER A 213 -0.91 -12.76 13.69
CA SER A 213 -1.75 -13.14 14.83
C SER A 213 -2.03 -14.64 14.95
N ILE A 214 -1.51 -15.47 14.02
CA ILE A 214 -1.84 -16.90 14.00
C ILE A 214 -1.42 -17.64 15.28
N HIS A 215 -0.34 -17.21 15.91
CA HIS A 215 0.14 -17.76 17.17
C HIS A 215 -0.80 -17.53 18.35
N LEU A 216 -1.69 -16.54 18.24
CA LEU A 216 -2.67 -16.21 19.28
C LEU A 216 -3.87 -17.16 19.27
N LYS A 217 -4.00 -18.03 18.25
CA LYS A 217 -5.09 -18.99 18.09
C LYS A 217 -6.48 -18.36 18.21
N LEU A 218 -6.63 -17.18 17.67
CA LEU A 218 -7.91 -16.48 17.57
C LEU A 218 -8.78 -17.16 16.51
N ALA A 219 -10.08 -17.23 16.74
CA ALA A 219 -11.03 -17.82 15.81
C ALA A 219 -12.28 -16.94 15.70
#